data_7c730ba92604b7b33b4c0b9156b315cc
#
_entry.id   7c730ba92604b7b33b4c0b9156b315cc
#
_cell.length_a   1.000
_cell.length_b   1.000
_cell.length_c   1.000
_cell.angle_alpha   90.00
_cell.angle_beta   90.00
_cell.angle_gamma   90.00
#
_symmetry.space_group_name_H-M   'P 1'
#
loop_
_entity.id
_entity.type
_entity.pdbx_description
1 polymer ?
#
loop_
_entity_poly.entity_id
_entity_poly.type
_entity_poly.pdbx_seq_one_letter_code
_entity_poly.pdbx_strand_id
1 'polypeptide(L)'
;MVRARIASRTVPGTQFLDPAVLTRIGNLELVARSVVEGFIAGAHGSPFLGLSLDFAAHRQYLPGDDIRKIDWKVYGRTDRHYIKEYEAETNANVFFAVDASRSMDYGSRGITKLDYARYLTACLAYLSAGQRDRVGAAIFDEKLLEYIPPSVRHRRLILAALDRVRAETAGDLTRPLTQVAESLTRKGIVVLVSDLYTEPKTVLHAVGALRSKGQDVIVFQILDPAEVDFPFEAARSFEDLETGERLPVTPDVMREEYLSLVEGHVGEISKMMIDRAIDHELVVTSTPLDAVLFRYLSHRSRRLKGKDR
;
A
#
# COMPACT_ATOMS: atom_id res chain seq x y z
N MET A 1 21.97 -9.05 0.76
CA MET A 1 21.24 -8.73 -0.49
C MET A 1 20.05 -7.76 -0.30
N VAL A 2 19.43 -7.66 0.89
CA VAL A 2 18.35 -6.70 1.22
C VAL A 2 18.83 -5.25 1.14
N ARG A 3 20.07 -4.93 1.58
CA ARG A 3 20.64 -3.57 1.48
C ARG A 3 20.73 -2.99 0.06
N ALA A 4 20.84 -3.80 -0.96
CA ALA A 4 20.96 -3.33 -2.36
C ALA A 4 19.62 -2.90 -3.00
N ARG A 5 18.46 -3.27 -2.42
CA ARG A 5 17.14 -2.90 -2.93
C ARG A 5 16.57 -1.60 -2.33
N ILE A 6 17.16 -1.11 -1.25
CA ILE A 6 16.70 0.10 -0.52
C ILE A 6 17.28 1.39 -1.14
N ALA A 7 18.19 1.30 -2.12
CA ALA A 7 18.72 2.48 -2.78
C ALA A 7 17.58 3.25 -3.50
N SER A 8 17.05 4.26 -2.83
CA SER A 8 16.07 5.20 -3.35
C SER A 8 16.67 5.94 -4.56
N ARG A 9 16.20 5.65 -5.76
CA ARG A 9 16.31 6.61 -6.85
C ARG A 9 15.40 7.78 -6.50
N THR A 10 15.97 8.81 -5.91
CA THR A 10 15.29 10.09 -5.69
C THR A 10 14.85 10.64 -7.04
N VAL A 11 13.55 10.70 -7.26
CA VAL A 11 12.95 11.39 -8.40
C VAL A 11 13.07 12.90 -8.11
N PRO A 12 13.59 13.73 -9.03
CA PRO A 12 13.67 15.18 -8.79
C PRO A 12 12.28 15.75 -8.52
N GLY A 13 12.10 16.48 -7.41
CA GLY A 13 10.83 17.11 -7.00
C GLY A 13 10.14 16.50 -5.77
N THR A 14 10.64 15.37 -5.23
CA THR A 14 10.01 14.63 -4.13
C THR A 14 10.41 15.07 -2.72
N GLN A 15 11.18 16.15 -2.56
CA GLN A 15 11.68 16.62 -1.25
C GLN A 15 10.57 17.03 -0.25
N PHE A 16 9.32 17.13 -0.68
CA PHE A 16 8.18 17.56 0.16
C PHE A 16 7.35 16.41 0.74
N LEU A 17 7.72 15.17 0.49
CA LEU A 17 6.92 13.99 0.84
C LEU A 17 7.59 13.09 1.88
N ASP A 18 8.48 13.67 2.70
CA ASP A 18 9.05 12.98 3.86
C ASP A 18 7.92 12.61 4.83
N PRO A 19 7.72 11.33 5.13
CA PRO A 19 6.64 10.87 6.00
C PRO A 19 6.65 11.55 7.38
N ALA A 20 7.82 11.87 7.93
CA ALA A 20 7.93 12.58 9.21
C ALA A 20 7.43 14.04 9.14
N VAL A 21 7.45 14.66 7.96
CA VAL A 21 6.88 16.01 7.75
C VAL A 21 5.38 15.93 7.62
N LEU A 22 4.84 14.87 7.03
CA LEU A 22 3.40 14.68 6.83
C LEU A 22 2.63 14.56 8.15
N THR A 23 3.27 14.05 9.21
CA THR A 23 2.66 13.97 10.55
C THR A 23 2.22 15.34 11.09
N ARG A 24 2.83 16.43 10.63
CA ARG A 24 2.52 17.80 11.06
C ARG A 24 1.26 18.38 10.41
N ILE A 25 0.74 17.76 9.37
CA ILE A 25 -0.40 18.29 8.61
C ILE A 25 -1.74 18.04 9.33
N GLY A 26 -1.81 17.09 10.25
CA GLY A 26 -2.99 16.84 11.10
C GLY A 26 -4.31 16.49 10.37
N ASN A 27 -4.31 16.43 9.04
CA ASN A 27 -5.48 16.10 8.23
C ASN A 27 -5.11 15.06 7.16
N LEU A 28 -5.57 13.85 7.36
CA LEU A 28 -5.25 12.70 6.52
C LEU A 28 -5.73 12.86 5.06
N GLU A 29 -6.87 13.53 4.83
CA GLU A 29 -7.38 13.78 3.47
C GLU A 29 -6.48 14.78 2.72
N LEU A 30 -6.00 15.83 3.39
CA LEU A 30 -5.05 16.77 2.79
C LEU A 30 -3.72 16.10 2.47
N VAL A 31 -3.21 15.26 3.37
CA VAL A 31 -1.98 14.49 3.13
C VAL A 31 -2.16 13.61 1.90
N ALA A 32 -3.21 12.78 1.87
CA ALA A 32 -3.47 11.86 0.77
C ALA A 32 -3.62 12.60 -0.56
N ARG A 33 -4.35 13.70 -0.57
CA ARG A 33 -4.54 14.54 -1.75
C ARG A 33 -3.22 15.13 -2.24
N SER A 34 -2.45 15.76 -1.35
CA SER A 34 -1.20 16.44 -1.72
C SER A 34 -0.17 15.44 -2.27
N VAL A 35 -0.05 14.27 -1.63
CA VAL A 35 0.88 13.21 -2.08
C VAL A 35 0.46 12.68 -3.45
N VAL A 36 -0.81 12.36 -3.64
CA VAL A 36 -1.29 11.76 -4.91
C VAL A 36 -1.29 12.78 -6.04
N GLU A 37 -1.73 14.02 -5.82
CA GLU A 37 -1.68 15.08 -6.83
C GLU A 37 -0.23 15.42 -7.21
N GLY A 38 0.69 15.50 -6.24
CA GLY A 38 2.12 15.69 -6.48
C GLY A 38 2.74 14.52 -7.24
N PHE A 39 2.38 13.30 -6.87
CA PHE A 39 2.80 12.09 -7.57
C PHE A 39 2.33 12.08 -9.03
N ILE A 40 1.05 12.36 -9.29
CA ILE A 40 0.48 12.43 -10.64
C ILE A 40 1.18 13.52 -11.46
N ALA A 41 1.36 14.72 -10.89
CA ALA A 41 2.05 15.83 -11.57
C ALA A 41 3.51 15.48 -11.91
N GLY A 42 4.23 14.80 -11.01
CA GLY A 42 5.60 14.33 -11.26
C GLY A 42 5.67 13.16 -12.26
N ALA A 43 4.62 12.36 -12.32
CA ALA A 43 4.53 11.18 -13.19
C ALA A 43 4.29 11.53 -14.68
N HIS A 44 3.79 12.71 -15.01
CA HIS A 44 3.57 13.16 -16.39
C HIS A 44 4.82 13.14 -17.27
N GLY A 45 6.02 13.07 -16.70
CA GLY A 45 7.28 12.90 -17.43
C GLY A 45 7.74 11.46 -17.64
N SER A 46 7.03 10.47 -17.12
CA SER A 46 7.44 9.07 -17.18
C SER A 46 6.62 8.28 -18.22
N PRO A 47 7.26 7.72 -19.26
CA PRO A 47 6.56 6.90 -20.27
C PRO A 47 6.01 5.57 -19.71
N PHE A 48 6.31 5.24 -18.45
CA PHE A 48 5.85 4.01 -17.78
C PHE A 48 4.49 4.16 -17.08
N LEU A 49 4.02 5.38 -16.91
CA LEU A 49 2.74 5.67 -16.28
C LEU A 49 1.77 6.18 -17.35
N GLY A 50 1.19 5.27 -18.10
CA GLY A 50 -0.04 5.52 -18.86
C GLY A 50 -1.23 5.80 -17.93
N LEU A 51 -0.97 6.55 -16.85
CA LEU A 51 -1.97 7.00 -15.87
C LEU A 51 -2.52 8.35 -16.31
N SER A 52 -3.11 8.38 -17.49
CA SER A 52 -4.08 9.42 -17.79
C SER A 52 -5.36 9.05 -17.04
N LEU A 53 -5.61 9.72 -15.93
CA LEU A 53 -6.86 9.56 -15.18
C LEU A 53 -8.10 9.96 -16.00
N ASP A 54 -7.90 10.62 -17.17
CA ASP A 54 -9.00 11.11 -18.00
C ASP A 54 -8.81 10.95 -19.51
N PHE A 55 -7.60 10.58 -19.98
CA PHE A 55 -7.33 10.59 -21.43
C PHE A 55 -6.28 9.53 -21.80
N ALA A 56 -6.70 8.42 -22.43
CA ALA A 56 -5.79 7.35 -22.83
C ALA A 56 -5.11 7.63 -24.17
N ALA A 57 -5.88 7.96 -25.21
CA ALA A 57 -5.37 8.28 -26.54
C ALA A 57 -6.45 8.93 -27.42
N HIS A 58 -6.03 9.65 -28.46
CA HIS A 58 -6.88 9.92 -29.61
C HIS A 58 -6.72 8.76 -30.61
N ARG A 59 -7.74 7.95 -30.74
CA ARG A 59 -7.84 6.97 -31.82
C ARG A 59 -8.63 7.58 -32.99
N GLN A 60 -8.18 7.32 -34.20
CA GLN A 60 -8.95 7.74 -35.38
C GLN A 60 -10.34 7.07 -35.37
N TYR A 61 -11.37 7.85 -35.66
CA TYR A 61 -12.75 7.36 -35.77
C TYR A 61 -12.85 6.29 -36.84
N LEU A 62 -13.51 5.20 -36.52
CA LEU A 62 -13.89 4.15 -37.49
C LEU A 62 -15.39 4.10 -37.62
N PRO A 63 -15.95 3.79 -38.84
CA PRO A 63 -17.38 3.60 -39.02
C PRO A 63 -17.94 2.54 -38.06
N GLY A 64 -18.92 2.94 -37.24
CA GLY A 64 -19.50 2.11 -36.18
C GLY A 64 -19.18 2.58 -34.75
N ASP A 65 -18.25 3.50 -34.60
CA ASP A 65 -17.97 4.12 -33.30
C ASP A 65 -19.05 5.12 -32.90
N ASP A 66 -19.26 5.30 -31.58
CA ASP A 66 -20.20 6.29 -31.05
C ASP A 66 -19.74 7.72 -31.34
N ILE A 67 -20.47 8.42 -32.21
CA ILE A 67 -20.21 9.80 -32.64
C ILE A 67 -20.15 10.82 -31.47
N ARG A 68 -20.78 10.50 -30.33
CA ARG A 68 -20.73 11.35 -29.12
C ARG A 68 -19.36 11.40 -28.47
N LYS A 69 -18.50 10.42 -28.77
CA LYS A 69 -17.13 10.36 -28.27
C LYS A 69 -16.12 11.09 -29.15
N ILE A 70 -16.55 11.69 -30.27
CA ILE A 70 -15.66 12.47 -31.15
C ILE A 70 -15.16 13.73 -30.42
N ASP A 71 -13.83 13.96 -30.48
CA ASP A 71 -13.24 15.20 -29.99
C ASP A 71 -13.37 16.31 -31.05
N TRP A 72 -14.44 17.07 -30.93
CA TRP A 72 -14.71 18.20 -31.83
C TRP A 72 -13.65 19.31 -31.77
N LYS A 73 -12.89 19.42 -30.66
CA LYS A 73 -11.77 20.39 -30.55
C LYS A 73 -10.57 19.95 -31.39
N VAL A 74 -10.29 18.66 -31.45
CA VAL A 74 -9.23 18.11 -32.30
C VAL A 74 -9.67 18.15 -33.75
N TYR A 75 -10.91 17.82 -34.05
CA TYR A 75 -11.46 17.96 -35.40
C TYR A 75 -11.30 19.39 -35.95
N GLY A 76 -11.64 20.41 -35.17
CA GLY A 76 -11.51 21.82 -35.58
C GLY A 76 -10.06 22.29 -35.83
N ARG A 77 -9.05 21.51 -35.40
CA ARG A 77 -7.63 21.82 -35.62
C ARG A 77 -6.96 20.98 -36.71
N THR A 78 -7.45 19.76 -36.91
CA THR A 78 -6.76 18.76 -37.76
C THR A 78 -7.58 18.27 -38.93
N ASP A 79 -8.87 18.66 -38.98
CA ASP A 79 -9.86 18.19 -39.96
C ASP A 79 -9.99 16.64 -40.02
N ARG A 80 -9.63 15.97 -38.93
CA ARG A 80 -9.71 14.51 -38.77
C ARG A 80 -10.55 14.16 -37.56
N HIS A 81 -11.41 13.17 -37.71
CA HIS A 81 -12.23 12.68 -36.62
C HIS A 81 -11.42 11.76 -35.71
N TYR A 82 -11.25 12.17 -34.45
CA TYR A 82 -10.65 11.37 -33.40
C TYR A 82 -11.65 11.12 -32.30
N ILE A 83 -11.64 9.88 -31.76
CA ILE A 83 -12.37 9.51 -30.57
C ILE A 83 -11.45 9.65 -29.37
N LYS A 84 -11.97 10.21 -28.29
CA LYS A 84 -11.35 10.11 -26.99
C LYS A 84 -11.53 8.68 -26.49
N GLU A 85 -10.47 7.89 -26.55
CA GLU A 85 -10.41 6.67 -25.77
C GLU A 85 -10.06 7.07 -24.32
N TYR A 86 -10.97 6.80 -23.43
CA TYR A 86 -10.70 6.83 -22.01
C TYR A 86 -10.16 5.45 -21.63
N GLU A 87 -9.12 5.36 -20.82
CA GLU A 87 -8.75 4.09 -20.22
C GLU A 87 -10.01 3.52 -19.56
N ALA A 88 -10.29 2.25 -19.81
CA ALA A 88 -11.47 1.59 -19.31
C ALA A 88 -11.58 1.84 -17.80
N GLU A 89 -12.70 2.44 -17.38
CA GLU A 89 -13.04 2.57 -15.95
C GLU A 89 -12.87 1.18 -15.34
N THR A 90 -11.87 0.99 -14.49
CA THR A 90 -11.55 -0.36 -14.03
C THR A 90 -12.66 -0.92 -13.15
N ASN A 91 -13.50 -0.07 -12.54
CA ASN A 91 -14.59 -0.46 -11.63
C ASN A 91 -14.18 -1.61 -10.69
N ALA A 92 -12.87 -1.72 -10.41
CA ALA A 92 -12.31 -2.78 -9.61
C ALA A 92 -12.75 -2.62 -8.15
N ASN A 93 -12.84 -3.73 -7.43
CA ASN A 93 -12.92 -3.65 -5.97
C ASN A 93 -11.48 -3.59 -5.44
N VAL A 94 -11.17 -2.56 -4.65
CA VAL A 94 -9.90 -2.42 -3.94
C VAL A 94 -10.20 -2.39 -2.44
N PHE A 95 -9.65 -3.34 -1.72
CA PHE A 95 -9.91 -3.50 -0.29
C PHE A 95 -8.60 -3.40 0.49
N PHE A 96 -8.58 -2.55 1.50
CA PHE A 96 -7.42 -2.32 2.36
C PHE A 96 -7.60 -3.05 3.68
N ALA A 97 -6.68 -3.95 4.03
CA ALA A 97 -6.62 -4.59 5.34
C ALA A 97 -5.43 -3.98 6.10
N VAL A 98 -5.72 -3.24 7.16
CA VAL A 98 -4.73 -2.45 7.90
C VAL A 98 -4.59 -3.02 9.29
N ASP A 99 -3.40 -3.44 9.61
CA ASP A 99 -3.00 -3.91 10.92
C ASP A 99 -2.84 -2.72 11.88
N ALA A 100 -3.51 -2.80 13.01
CA ALA A 100 -3.45 -1.85 14.10
C ALA A 100 -3.02 -2.52 15.41
N SER A 101 -2.26 -3.61 15.34
CA SER A 101 -1.65 -4.27 16.48
C SER A 101 -0.68 -3.36 17.20
N ARG A 102 -0.40 -3.66 18.46
CA ARG A 102 0.47 -2.85 19.32
C ARG A 102 1.88 -2.71 18.76
N SER A 103 2.41 -3.70 18.07
CA SER A 103 3.70 -3.64 17.39
C SER A 103 3.76 -2.50 16.36
N MET A 104 2.64 -2.14 15.75
CA MET A 104 2.53 -1.03 14.78
C MET A 104 2.72 0.36 15.40
N ASP A 105 2.65 0.51 16.73
CA ASP A 105 2.91 1.80 17.43
C ASP A 105 4.41 2.13 17.55
N TYR A 106 5.28 1.27 17.07
CA TYR A 106 6.70 1.52 17.09
C TYR A 106 7.13 2.51 16.00
N GLY A 107 8.04 3.45 16.38
CA GLY A 107 8.66 4.40 15.45
C GLY A 107 9.89 5.09 16.04
N SER A 108 10.99 5.09 15.32
CA SER A 108 12.29 5.65 15.78
C SER A 108 12.57 7.07 15.26
N ARG A 109 11.82 7.54 14.25
CA ARG A 109 12.05 8.82 13.55
C ARG A 109 10.86 9.76 13.55
N GLY A 110 10.06 9.77 14.62
CA GLY A 110 8.91 10.68 14.76
C GLY A 110 7.68 10.33 13.93
N ILE A 111 7.66 9.13 13.35
CA ILE A 111 6.50 8.51 12.72
C ILE A 111 6.46 7.05 13.13
N THR A 112 5.28 6.55 13.53
CA THR A 112 5.09 5.14 13.84
C THR A 112 4.81 4.32 12.58
N LYS A 113 4.95 2.99 12.66
CA LYS A 113 4.53 2.09 11.57
C LYS A 113 3.04 2.26 11.28
N LEU A 114 2.19 2.43 12.31
CA LEU A 114 0.76 2.68 12.15
C LEU A 114 0.50 4.00 11.42
N ASP A 115 1.17 5.09 11.77
CA ASP A 115 1.00 6.36 11.09
C ASP A 115 1.38 6.26 9.62
N TYR A 116 2.49 5.59 9.32
CA TYR A 116 2.90 5.34 7.95
C TYR A 116 1.87 4.49 7.19
N ALA A 117 1.36 3.42 7.81
CA ALA A 117 0.31 2.56 7.24
C ALA A 117 -0.98 3.36 6.95
N ARG A 118 -1.37 4.27 7.85
CA ARG A 118 -2.52 5.17 7.67
C ARG A 118 -2.32 6.09 6.47
N TYR A 119 -1.16 6.74 6.34
CA TYR A 119 -0.86 7.63 5.22
C TYR A 119 -0.79 6.86 3.90
N LEU A 120 -0.12 5.72 3.86
CA LEU A 120 -0.06 4.88 2.67
C LEU A 120 -1.46 4.44 2.23
N THR A 121 -2.26 3.91 3.16
CA THR A 121 -3.62 3.45 2.87
C THR A 121 -4.52 4.60 2.40
N ALA A 122 -4.40 5.78 3.03
CA ALA A 122 -5.15 6.97 2.63
C ALA A 122 -4.80 7.40 1.19
N CYS A 123 -3.50 7.41 0.84
CA CYS A 123 -3.05 7.72 -0.52
C CYS A 123 -3.57 6.71 -1.55
N LEU A 124 -3.48 5.42 -1.24
CA LEU A 124 -3.97 4.36 -2.11
C LEU A 124 -5.50 4.41 -2.28
N ALA A 125 -6.25 4.67 -1.20
CA ALA A 125 -7.70 4.84 -1.25
C ALA A 125 -8.10 6.09 -2.05
N TYR A 126 -7.36 7.19 -1.92
CA TYR A 126 -7.57 8.41 -2.69
C TYR A 126 -7.31 8.17 -4.18
N LEU A 127 -6.20 7.53 -4.52
CA LEU A 127 -5.82 7.18 -5.88
C LEU A 127 -6.85 6.26 -6.54
N SER A 128 -7.22 5.16 -5.87
CA SER A 128 -8.18 4.18 -6.40
C SER A 128 -9.57 4.78 -6.57
N ALA A 129 -10.04 5.59 -5.61
CA ALA A 129 -11.32 6.29 -5.73
C ALA A 129 -11.31 7.31 -6.88
N GLY A 130 -10.17 7.96 -7.17
CA GLY A 130 -9.98 8.82 -8.33
C GLY A 130 -10.13 8.07 -9.66
N GLN A 131 -9.80 6.78 -9.69
CA GLN A 131 -9.99 5.87 -10.83
C GLN A 131 -11.41 5.25 -10.89
N ARG A 132 -12.35 5.74 -10.07
CA ARG A 132 -13.72 5.24 -9.91
C ARG A 132 -13.80 3.80 -9.41
N ASP A 133 -12.74 3.28 -8.80
CA ASP A 133 -12.76 1.99 -8.12
C ASP A 133 -13.65 2.03 -6.89
N ARG A 134 -14.17 0.86 -6.53
CA ARG A 134 -14.92 0.65 -5.29
C ARG A 134 -13.94 0.35 -4.17
N VAL A 135 -13.77 1.30 -3.26
CA VAL A 135 -12.83 1.18 -2.15
C VAL A 135 -13.52 0.70 -0.87
N GLY A 136 -12.91 -0.23 -0.16
CA GLY A 136 -13.32 -0.72 1.14
C GLY A 136 -12.11 -0.90 2.05
N ALA A 137 -12.34 -1.05 3.35
CA ALA A 137 -11.27 -1.29 4.31
C ALA A 137 -11.70 -2.17 5.48
N ALA A 138 -10.75 -2.88 6.05
CA ALA A 138 -10.80 -3.47 7.38
C ALA A 138 -9.63 -2.95 8.20
N ILE A 139 -9.89 -2.57 9.44
CA ILE A 139 -8.87 -2.27 10.43
C ILE A 139 -8.96 -3.34 11.49
N PHE A 140 -7.86 -3.94 11.87
CA PHE A 140 -7.84 -5.07 12.78
C PHE A 140 -6.61 -5.07 13.69
N ASP A 141 -6.75 -5.70 14.83
CA ASP A 141 -5.71 -6.14 15.76
C ASP A 141 -5.86 -7.66 16.01
N GLU A 142 -6.13 -8.11 17.21
CA GLU A 142 -6.55 -9.50 17.52
C GLU A 142 -7.97 -9.82 16.98
N LYS A 143 -8.73 -8.80 16.60
CA LYS A 143 -10.09 -8.86 16.08
C LYS A 143 -10.32 -7.81 14.99
N LEU A 144 -11.42 -7.96 14.30
CA LEU A 144 -11.87 -6.95 13.33
C LEU A 144 -12.44 -5.74 14.09
N LEU A 145 -11.73 -4.61 14.07
CA LEU A 145 -12.13 -3.37 14.73
C LEU A 145 -13.16 -2.58 13.89
N GLU A 146 -12.92 -2.49 12.61
CA GLU A 146 -13.81 -1.79 11.68
C GLU A 146 -13.83 -2.49 10.32
N TYR A 147 -15.02 -2.59 9.72
CA TYR A 147 -15.21 -3.15 8.37
C TYR A 147 -16.06 -2.20 7.53
N ILE A 148 -15.49 -1.72 6.44
CA ILE A 148 -16.13 -0.81 5.48
C ILE A 148 -16.18 -1.55 4.14
N PRO A 149 -17.37 -1.96 3.67
CA PRO A 149 -17.48 -2.71 2.41
C PRO A 149 -17.07 -1.87 1.19
N PRO A 150 -16.63 -2.50 0.08
CA PRO A 150 -16.23 -1.78 -1.13
C PRO A 150 -17.36 -0.97 -1.76
N SER A 151 -17.15 0.34 -1.93
CA SER A 151 -18.08 1.26 -2.59
C SER A 151 -17.35 2.47 -3.17
N VAL A 152 -17.88 3.06 -4.23
CA VAL A 152 -17.38 4.32 -4.82
C VAL A 152 -17.51 5.52 -3.89
N ARG A 153 -18.33 5.42 -2.83
CA ARG A 153 -18.63 6.52 -1.90
C ARG A 153 -17.89 6.40 -0.56
N HIS A 154 -17.21 5.30 -0.28
CA HIS A 154 -16.69 5.00 1.07
C HIS A 154 -15.32 5.59 1.36
N ARG A 155 -14.68 6.29 0.41
CA ARG A 155 -13.36 6.92 0.65
C ARG A 155 -13.32 7.74 1.95
N ARG A 156 -14.32 8.62 2.19
CA ARG A 156 -14.36 9.45 3.39
C ARG A 156 -14.54 8.63 4.67
N LEU A 157 -15.30 7.55 4.62
CA LEU A 157 -15.46 6.64 5.76
C LEU A 157 -14.12 5.96 6.09
N ILE A 158 -13.38 5.50 5.07
CA ILE A 158 -12.07 4.90 5.24
C ILE A 158 -11.10 5.90 5.88
N LEU A 159 -11.02 7.13 5.36
CA LEU A 159 -10.14 8.16 5.93
C LEU A 159 -10.49 8.47 7.38
N ALA A 160 -11.78 8.58 7.72
CA ALA A 160 -12.24 8.81 9.09
C ALA A 160 -11.94 7.63 10.03
N ALA A 161 -12.01 6.38 9.55
CA ALA A 161 -11.64 5.20 10.31
C ALA A 161 -10.13 5.17 10.58
N LEU A 162 -9.32 5.42 9.55
CA LEU A 162 -7.85 5.50 9.67
C LEU A 162 -7.40 6.64 10.62
N ASP A 163 -8.13 7.73 10.69
CA ASP A 163 -7.80 8.86 11.57
C ASP A 163 -8.03 8.54 13.05
N ARG A 164 -9.03 7.70 13.35
CA ARG A 164 -9.40 7.32 14.72
C ARG A 164 -8.62 6.15 15.29
N VAL A 165 -8.07 5.29 14.42
CA VAL A 165 -7.43 4.03 14.86
C VAL A 165 -6.24 4.29 15.78
N ARG A 166 -6.08 3.42 16.78
CA ARG A 166 -4.93 3.38 17.69
C ARG A 166 -4.45 1.94 17.80
N ALA A 167 -3.17 1.76 18.04
CA ALA A 167 -2.54 0.46 18.23
C ALA A 167 -2.46 0.17 19.75
N GLU A 168 -3.45 -0.52 20.28
CA GLU A 168 -3.60 -0.72 21.75
C GLU A 168 -3.44 -2.18 22.16
N THR A 169 -3.83 -3.13 21.31
CA THR A 169 -3.89 -4.56 21.59
C THR A 169 -2.92 -5.36 20.74
N ALA A 170 -2.60 -6.56 21.22
CA ALA A 170 -1.79 -7.53 20.49
C ALA A 170 -2.44 -7.89 19.14
N GLY A 171 -1.65 -8.38 18.18
CA GLY A 171 -2.09 -8.72 16.83
C GLY A 171 -2.42 -10.19 16.64
N ASP A 172 -3.45 -10.47 15.82
CA ASP A 172 -3.68 -11.76 15.18
C ASP A 172 -4.07 -11.53 13.72
N LEU A 173 -3.27 -12.07 12.81
CA LEU A 173 -3.55 -11.98 11.38
C LEU A 173 -4.61 -12.98 10.91
N THR A 174 -4.69 -14.15 11.55
CA THR A 174 -5.45 -15.30 11.03
C THR A 174 -6.94 -15.06 11.09
N ARG A 175 -7.44 -14.74 12.27
CA ARG A 175 -8.88 -14.59 12.51
C ARG A 175 -9.48 -13.41 11.75
N PRO A 176 -8.93 -12.18 11.83
CA PRO A 176 -9.46 -11.04 11.12
C PRO A 176 -9.41 -11.20 9.59
N LEU A 177 -8.29 -11.70 9.04
CA LEU A 177 -8.17 -11.87 7.58
C LEU A 177 -9.08 -12.97 7.04
N THR A 178 -9.36 -14.02 7.82
CA THR A 178 -10.37 -15.03 7.48
C THR A 178 -11.76 -14.40 7.43
N GLN A 179 -12.15 -13.61 8.41
CA GLN A 179 -13.43 -12.87 8.42
C GLN A 179 -13.55 -11.92 7.23
N VAL A 180 -12.48 -11.20 6.89
CA VAL A 180 -12.41 -10.35 5.71
C VAL A 180 -12.62 -11.18 4.44
N ALA A 181 -11.93 -12.31 4.30
CA ALA A 181 -12.04 -13.19 3.14
C ALA A 181 -13.48 -13.72 2.95
N GLU A 182 -14.18 -14.04 4.04
CA GLU A 182 -15.58 -14.46 4.01
C GLU A 182 -16.54 -13.33 3.64
N SER A 183 -16.23 -12.10 4.04
CA SER A 183 -17.06 -10.91 3.80
C SER A 183 -16.94 -10.38 2.38
N LEU A 184 -15.84 -10.67 1.67
CA LEU A 184 -15.61 -10.21 0.30
C LEU A 184 -16.32 -11.10 -0.72
N THR A 185 -17.46 -10.66 -1.22
CA THR A 185 -18.30 -11.42 -2.15
C THR A 185 -17.86 -11.30 -3.61
N ARG A 186 -17.08 -10.28 -3.97
CA ARG A 186 -16.63 -10.04 -5.35
C ARG A 186 -15.11 -10.10 -5.41
N LYS A 187 -14.60 -10.62 -6.52
CA LYS A 187 -13.15 -10.59 -6.81
C LYS A 187 -12.65 -9.16 -6.91
N GLY A 188 -11.44 -8.93 -6.44
CA GLY A 188 -10.80 -7.63 -6.44
C GLY A 188 -9.35 -7.72 -6.01
N ILE A 189 -8.80 -6.57 -5.67
CA ILE A 189 -7.45 -6.44 -5.12
C ILE A 189 -7.59 -6.24 -3.61
N VAL A 190 -6.87 -7.04 -2.82
CA VAL A 190 -6.73 -6.82 -1.38
C VAL A 190 -5.31 -6.37 -1.10
N VAL A 191 -5.18 -5.21 -0.47
CA VAL A 191 -3.90 -4.65 -0.03
C VAL A 191 -3.81 -4.85 1.48
N LEU A 192 -2.90 -5.70 1.92
CA LEU A 192 -2.56 -5.90 3.33
C LEU A 192 -1.41 -4.98 3.70
N VAL A 193 -1.56 -4.25 4.81
CA VAL A 193 -0.54 -3.36 5.38
C VAL A 193 -0.31 -3.76 6.83
N SER A 194 0.85 -4.35 7.14
CA SER A 194 1.20 -4.91 8.46
C SER A 194 2.72 -4.99 8.58
N ASP A 195 3.27 -5.08 9.78
CA ASP A 195 4.68 -5.42 9.98
C ASP A 195 4.98 -6.92 9.84
N LEU A 196 3.93 -7.74 9.89
CA LEU A 196 4.00 -9.19 9.77
C LEU A 196 4.89 -9.86 10.83
N TYR A 197 4.99 -9.28 12.03
CA TYR A 197 5.74 -9.86 13.14
C TYR A 197 5.01 -11.04 13.77
N THR A 198 4.86 -12.09 12.96
CA THR A 198 4.35 -13.38 13.38
C THR A 198 5.03 -14.48 12.58
N GLU A 199 4.81 -15.73 12.97
CA GLU A 199 5.43 -16.87 12.29
C GLU A 199 5.11 -16.87 10.78
N PRO A 200 6.10 -17.03 9.87
CA PRO A 200 5.89 -16.96 8.42
C PRO A 200 4.79 -17.87 7.89
N LYS A 201 4.63 -19.05 8.48
CA LYS A 201 3.54 -19.99 8.13
C LYS A 201 2.16 -19.44 8.48
N THR A 202 2.04 -18.72 9.59
CA THR A 202 0.79 -18.05 10.03
C THR A 202 0.43 -16.93 9.06
N VAL A 203 1.41 -16.09 8.69
CA VAL A 203 1.23 -15.05 7.66
C VAL A 203 0.69 -15.67 6.37
N LEU A 204 1.33 -16.76 5.92
CA LEU A 204 0.97 -17.44 4.70
C LEU A 204 -0.44 -18.04 4.74
N HIS A 205 -0.84 -18.62 5.88
CA HIS A 205 -2.19 -19.15 6.08
C HIS A 205 -3.23 -18.03 6.00
N ALA A 206 -3.01 -16.93 6.69
CA ALA A 206 -3.91 -15.80 6.74
C ALA A 206 -4.09 -15.14 5.35
N VAL A 207 -2.99 -14.90 4.62
CA VAL A 207 -3.03 -14.36 3.26
C VAL A 207 -3.60 -15.37 2.26
N GLY A 208 -3.36 -16.66 2.48
CA GLY A 208 -3.91 -17.77 1.69
C GLY A 208 -5.44 -17.81 1.74
N ALA A 209 -6.07 -17.44 2.85
CA ALA A 209 -7.52 -17.35 2.98
C ALA A 209 -8.10 -16.32 1.97
N LEU A 210 -7.47 -15.17 1.81
CA LEU A 210 -7.87 -14.17 0.82
C LEU A 210 -7.70 -14.68 -0.62
N ARG A 211 -6.56 -15.31 -0.92
CA ARG A 211 -6.29 -15.88 -2.26
C ARG A 211 -7.28 -16.98 -2.64
N SER A 212 -7.66 -17.85 -1.69
CA SER A 212 -8.63 -18.94 -1.92
C SER A 212 -10.01 -18.44 -2.37
N LYS A 213 -10.38 -17.22 -2.00
CA LYS A 213 -11.59 -16.52 -2.44
C LYS A 213 -11.41 -15.82 -3.79
N GLY A 214 -10.27 -15.99 -4.45
CA GLY A 214 -10.00 -15.42 -5.77
C GLY A 214 -9.62 -13.94 -5.73
N GLN A 215 -9.19 -13.42 -4.57
CA GLN A 215 -8.67 -12.07 -4.46
C GLN A 215 -7.23 -11.99 -4.97
N ASP A 216 -6.88 -10.91 -5.66
CA ASP A 216 -5.50 -10.56 -5.95
C ASP A 216 -4.91 -9.87 -4.71
N VAL A 217 -3.85 -10.43 -4.13
CA VAL A 217 -3.30 -9.90 -2.87
C VAL A 217 -1.98 -9.19 -3.12
N ILE A 218 -1.85 -8.00 -2.54
CA ILE A 218 -0.61 -7.22 -2.46
C ILE A 218 -0.32 -7.00 -0.98
N VAL A 219 0.89 -7.30 -0.55
CA VAL A 219 1.31 -7.18 0.85
C VAL A 219 2.39 -6.13 0.97
N PHE A 220 2.13 -5.09 1.75
CA PHE A 220 3.12 -4.11 2.20
C PHE A 220 3.55 -4.47 3.62
N GLN A 221 4.77 -4.99 3.76
CA GLN A 221 5.39 -5.20 5.05
C GLN A 221 6.05 -3.90 5.50
N ILE A 222 5.58 -3.32 6.60
CA ILE A 222 6.07 -2.03 7.12
C ILE A 222 7.04 -2.27 8.26
N LEU A 223 8.28 -1.81 8.12
CA LEU A 223 9.27 -1.83 9.19
C LEU A 223 9.81 -0.43 9.48
N ASP A 224 10.24 -0.22 10.72
CA ASP A 224 10.93 1.00 11.11
C ASP A 224 12.43 0.92 10.74
N PRO A 225 13.11 2.04 10.42
CA PRO A 225 14.53 2.04 10.16
C PRO A 225 15.38 1.41 11.28
N ALA A 226 14.99 1.58 12.55
CA ALA A 226 15.72 0.98 13.65
C ALA A 226 15.55 -0.55 13.75
N GLU A 227 14.47 -1.09 13.24
CA GLU A 227 14.26 -2.55 13.13
C GLU A 227 15.13 -3.16 12.02
N VAL A 228 15.41 -2.39 10.94
CA VAL A 228 16.21 -2.85 9.81
C VAL A 228 17.70 -2.66 10.02
N ASP A 229 18.09 -1.53 10.64
CA ASP A 229 19.51 -1.13 10.77
C ASP A 229 20.11 -1.40 12.14
N PHE A 230 19.27 -1.60 13.17
CA PHE A 230 19.66 -1.75 14.59
C PHE A 230 20.71 -0.73 15.05
N PRO A 231 20.41 0.58 15.04
CA PRO A 231 21.37 1.66 15.24
C PRO A 231 21.70 1.93 16.72
N PHE A 232 21.46 0.96 17.59
CA PHE A 232 21.66 1.11 19.04
C PHE A 232 23.12 0.85 19.40
N GLU A 233 23.73 1.78 20.19
CA GLU A 233 25.13 1.71 20.59
C GLU A 233 25.31 1.41 22.11
N ALA A 234 24.35 1.85 22.94
CA ALA A 234 24.42 1.65 24.38
C ALA A 234 23.50 0.52 24.84
N ALA A 235 23.87 -0.15 25.93
CA ALA A 235 23.03 -1.13 26.61
C ALA A 235 21.69 -0.51 26.97
N ARG A 236 20.58 -1.17 26.57
CA ARG A 236 19.19 -0.71 26.73
C ARG A 236 18.32 -1.87 27.18
N SER A 237 17.20 -1.53 27.78
CA SER A 237 16.11 -2.48 27.97
C SER A 237 15.16 -2.37 26.78
N PHE A 238 15.02 -3.44 26.03
CA PHE A 238 14.01 -3.56 24.98
C PHE A 238 12.74 -4.11 25.60
N GLU A 239 11.62 -3.55 25.23
CA GLU A 239 10.29 -4.01 25.65
C GLU A 239 9.59 -4.60 24.43
N ASP A 240 9.14 -5.83 24.56
CA ASP A 240 8.25 -6.43 23.58
C ASP A 240 6.88 -5.74 23.70
N LEU A 241 6.45 -5.07 22.64
CA LEU A 241 5.21 -4.31 22.63
C LEU A 241 3.96 -5.20 22.70
N GLU A 242 4.06 -6.46 22.31
CA GLU A 242 2.94 -7.41 22.34
C GLU A 242 2.77 -8.02 23.75
N THR A 243 3.86 -8.44 24.38
CA THR A 243 3.84 -9.13 25.68
C THR A 243 4.11 -8.21 26.88
N GLY A 244 4.78 -7.09 26.66
CA GLY A 244 5.28 -6.19 27.70
C GLY A 244 6.54 -6.70 28.43
N GLU A 245 7.11 -7.82 27.98
CA GLU A 245 8.36 -8.35 28.53
C GLU A 245 9.54 -7.42 28.24
N ARG A 246 10.45 -7.29 29.22
CA ARG A 246 11.65 -6.48 29.09
C ARG A 246 12.89 -7.34 29.04
N LEU A 247 13.67 -7.17 27.99
CA LEU A 247 14.92 -7.86 27.79
C LEU A 247 16.08 -6.85 27.86
N PRO A 248 17.04 -7.00 28.81
CA PRO A 248 18.26 -6.21 28.78
C PRO A 248 19.11 -6.67 27.59
N VAL A 249 19.46 -5.74 26.70
CA VAL A 249 20.20 -6.02 25.47
C VAL A 249 21.49 -5.25 25.47
N THR A 250 22.61 -5.95 25.20
CA THR A 250 23.90 -5.36 24.87
C THR A 250 24.03 -5.34 23.34
N PRO A 251 23.86 -4.18 22.69
CA PRO A 251 23.71 -4.09 21.23
C PRO A 251 24.87 -4.68 20.44
N ASP A 252 26.12 -4.46 20.92
CA ASP A 252 27.32 -4.95 20.21
C ASP A 252 27.35 -6.47 20.07
N VAL A 253 26.81 -7.18 21.09
CA VAL A 253 26.80 -8.65 21.10
C VAL A 253 25.65 -9.20 20.24
N MET A 254 24.51 -8.53 20.24
CA MET A 254 23.27 -9.06 19.62
C MET A 254 23.02 -8.53 18.19
N ARG A 255 23.72 -7.49 17.76
CA ARG A 255 23.47 -6.81 16.48
C ARG A 255 23.48 -7.75 15.28
N GLU A 256 24.53 -8.55 15.14
CA GLU A 256 24.70 -9.44 13.98
C GLU A 256 23.62 -10.53 13.95
N GLU A 257 23.33 -11.10 15.11
CA GLU A 257 22.30 -12.13 15.26
C GLU A 257 20.91 -11.55 14.97
N TYR A 258 20.58 -10.38 15.55
CA TYR A 258 19.30 -9.70 15.31
C TYR A 258 19.11 -9.38 13.82
N LEU A 259 20.09 -8.75 13.18
CA LEU A 259 20.01 -8.40 11.76
C LEU A 259 19.84 -9.65 10.88
N SER A 260 20.52 -10.74 11.21
CA SER A 260 20.38 -12.03 10.51
C SER A 260 18.96 -12.60 10.68
N LEU A 261 18.38 -12.52 11.87
CA LEU A 261 17.02 -12.98 12.15
C LEU A 261 15.96 -12.15 11.38
N VAL A 262 16.08 -10.82 11.39
CA VAL A 262 15.17 -9.94 10.65
C VAL A 262 15.29 -10.17 9.15
N GLU A 263 16.53 -10.24 8.61
CA GLU A 263 16.75 -10.53 7.20
C GLU A 263 16.21 -11.91 6.80
N GLY A 264 16.41 -12.91 7.65
CA GLY A 264 15.87 -14.25 7.48
C GLY A 264 14.35 -14.28 7.45
N HIS A 265 13.69 -13.62 8.41
CA HIS A 265 12.24 -13.52 8.51
C HIS A 265 11.62 -12.84 7.27
N VAL A 266 12.12 -11.67 6.90
CA VAL A 266 11.67 -10.94 5.70
C VAL A 266 11.90 -11.76 4.43
N GLY A 267 13.07 -12.41 4.34
CA GLY A 267 13.43 -13.25 3.20
C GLY A 267 12.53 -14.48 3.05
N GLU A 268 12.19 -15.14 4.16
CA GLU A 268 11.30 -16.29 4.17
C GLU A 268 9.88 -15.91 3.75
N ILE A 269 9.32 -14.84 4.35
CA ILE A 269 8.00 -14.30 3.96
C ILE A 269 8.00 -13.96 2.46
N SER A 270 9.00 -13.18 1.99
CA SER A 270 9.10 -12.79 0.58
C SER A 270 9.12 -13.99 -0.36
N LYS A 271 9.90 -15.03 -0.05
CA LYS A 271 9.96 -16.26 -0.82
C LYS A 271 8.61 -16.97 -0.86
N MET A 272 7.99 -17.15 0.32
CA MET A 272 6.68 -17.82 0.42
C MET A 272 5.58 -17.09 -0.36
N MET A 273 5.61 -15.76 -0.40
CA MET A 273 4.66 -14.93 -1.16
C MET A 273 4.88 -15.07 -2.67
N ILE A 274 6.15 -15.01 -3.11
CA ILE A 274 6.53 -15.17 -4.53
C ILE A 274 6.08 -16.54 -5.05
N ASP A 275 6.33 -17.61 -4.29
CA ASP A 275 5.96 -18.99 -4.66
C ASP A 275 4.45 -19.17 -4.89
N ARG A 276 3.63 -18.26 -4.34
CA ARG A 276 2.17 -18.24 -4.46
C ARG A 276 1.62 -17.12 -5.34
N ALA A 277 2.48 -16.46 -6.09
CA ALA A 277 2.13 -15.31 -6.93
C ALA A 277 1.38 -14.21 -6.15
N ILE A 278 1.82 -13.96 -4.90
CA ILE A 278 1.39 -12.83 -4.07
C ILE A 278 2.47 -11.76 -4.16
N ASP A 279 2.08 -10.53 -4.46
CA ASP A 279 3.02 -9.42 -4.49
C ASP A 279 3.35 -9.00 -3.05
N HIS A 280 4.63 -9.04 -2.72
CA HIS A 280 5.16 -8.63 -1.43
C HIS A 280 6.19 -7.52 -1.61
N GLU A 281 6.05 -6.46 -0.85
CA GLU A 281 6.95 -5.30 -0.85
C GLU A 281 7.32 -4.93 0.58
N LEU A 282 8.62 -4.95 0.88
CA LEU A 282 9.14 -4.40 2.12
C LEU A 282 9.22 -2.87 2.00
N VAL A 283 8.61 -2.18 2.96
CA VAL A 283 8.59 -0.72 3.04
C VAL A 283 9.13 -0.30 4.40
N VAL A 284 10.16 0.52 4.40
CA VAL A 284 10.68 1.15 5.61
C VAL A 284 9.99 2.50 5.80
N THR A 285 9.62 2.86 7.04
CA THR A 285 8.85 4.10 7.34
C THR A 285 9.55 5.39 6.93
N SER A 286 10.85 5.34 6.61
CA SER A 286 11.60 6.44 6.00
C SER A 286 11.45 6.55 4.47
N THR A 287 10.79 5.59 3.83
CA THR A 287 10.59 5.60 2.37
C THR A 287 9.52 6.62 2.01
N PRO A 288 9.77 7.55 1.07
CA PRO A 288 8.76 8.48 0.60
C PRO A 288 7.54 7.76 0.02
N LEU A 289 6.34 8.25 0.32
CA LEU A 289 5.08 7.59 -0.05
C LEU A 289 4.89 7.48 -1.57
N ASP A 290 5.34 8.47 -2.33
CA ASP A 290 5.27 8.47 -3.80
C ASP A 290 6.05 7.31 -4.42
N ALA A 291 7.20 6.94 -3.84
CA ALA A 291 7.97 5.78 -4.27
C ALA A 291 7.18 4.47 -4.07
N VAL A 292 6.44 4.36 -2.96
CA VAL A 292 5.60 3.18 -2.69
C VAL A 292 4.37 3.15 -3.60
N LEU A 293 3.75 4.31 -3.86
CA LEU A 293 2.66 4.44 -4.83
C LEU A 293 3.09 3.98 -6.22
N PHE A 294 4.30 4.38 -6.65
CA PHE A 294 4.86 3.93 -7.93
C PHE A 294 5.00 2.40 -8.00
N ARG A 295 5.50 1.77 -6.94
CA ARG A 295 5.62 0.31 -6.86
C ARG A 295 4.25 -0.37 -6.91
N TYR A 296 3.27 0.11 -6.14
CA TYR A 296 1.90 -0.37 -6.18
C TYR A 296 1.32 -0.36 -7.60
N LEU A 297 1.43 0.76 -8.29
CA LEU A 297 0.92 0.90 -9.66
C LEU A 297 1.66 0.00 -10.65
N SER A 298 2.96 -0.17 -10.46
CA SER A 298 3.75 -1.09 -11.27
C SER A 298 3.31 -2.55 -11.12
N HIS A 299 2.98 -2.97 -9.91
CA HIS A 299 2.40 -4.30 -9.64
C HIS A 299 1.01 -4.43 -10.28
N ARG A 300 0.15 -3.44 -10.10
CA ARG A 300 -1.21 -3.42 -10.66
C ARG A 300 -1.19 -3.50 -12.20
N SER A 301 -0.34 -2.74 -12.87
CA SER A 301 -0.27 -2.69 -14.34
C SER A 301 0.21 -4.01 -14.96
N ARG A 302 1.14 -4.72 -14.31
CA ARG A 302 1.61 -6.03 -14.77
C ARG A 302 0.48 -7.07 -14.76
N ARG A 303 -0.39 -7.03 -13.73
CA ARG A 303 -1.51 -7.97 -13.59
C ARG A 303 -2.61 -7.74 -14.60
N LEU A 304 -2.89 -6.48 -14.95
CA LEU A 304 -3.88 -6.14 -15.99
C LEU A 304 -3.41 -6.66 -17.35
N LYS A 305 -2.14 -6.45 -17.72
CA LYS A 305 -1.57 -6.96 -18.99
C LYS A 305 -1.44 -8.48 -19.06
N GLY A 306 -1.39 -9.17 -17.93
CA GLY A 306 -1.33 -10.64 -17.86
C GLY A 306 -2.67 -11.34 -18.02
N LYS A 307 -3.80 -10.63 -17.88
CA LYS A 307 -5.17 -11.19 -18.08
C LYS A 307 -5.65 -11.14 -19.53
N ASP A 308 -4.97 -10.37 -20.39
CA ASP A 308 -5.31 -10.24 -21.83
C ASP A 308 -4.51 -11.20 -22.73
N ARG A 309 -3.81 -12.16 -22.12
CA ARG A 309 -3.16 -13.29 -22.80
C ARG A 309 -3.76 -14.62 -22.33
#